data_872703fe69f7aa4a94d9b7c1748f0bd4
#
_entry.id   872703fe69f7aa4a94d9b7c1748f0bd4
#
_cell.length_a   1.000
_cell.length_b   1.000
_cell.length_c   1.000
_cell.angle_alpha   90.00
_cell.angle_beta   90.00
_cell.angle_gamma   90.00
#
_symmetry.space_group_name_H-M   'P 1'
#
loop_
_entity.id
_entity.type
_entity.pdbx_description
1 polymer ?
#
loop_
_entity_poly.entity_id
_entity_poly.type
_entity_poly.pdbx_seq_one_letter_code
_entity_poly.pdbx_strand_id
1 'polypeptide(L)'
;MTLGCLCILVSCCLFGYSQYRQYKEIKNMQTLYEETIPLIPDNYISSQGGYLDLQGHYIEAVLEVGSIHWVIGDEETLPHYKNKNIIIPESLLKQVQSLKNRDILTIHAVSGETIKYQVEVIGKVDQLSKSMPALYCKNGSSYYCINLIKV
;
A
#
# COMPACT_ATOMS: atom_id res chain seq x y z
N MET A 1 -12.15 -11.72 -41.63
CA MET A 1 -11.50 -12.49 -40.56
C MET A 1 -10.25 -11.83 -39.96
N THR A 2 -9.54 -10.95 -40.65
CA THR A 2 -8.29 -10.31 -40.19
C THR A 2 -8.47 -9.30 -39.05
N LEU A 3 -9.54 -8.54 -39.04
CA LEU A 3 -9.79 -7.50 -38.04
C LEU A 3 -10.00 -8.08 -36.62
N GLY A 4 -10.72 -9.20 -36.53
CA GLY A 4 -10.97 -9.87 -35.23
C GLY A 4 -9.71 -10.43 -34.58
N CYS A 5 -8.81 -11.02 -35.38
CA CYS A 5 -7.52 -11.52 -34.90
C CYS A 5 -6.64 -10.38 -34.37
N LEU A 6 -6.64 -9.22 -35.04
CA LEU A 6 -5.90 -8.04 -34.60
C LEU A 6 -6.39 -7.53 -33.24
N CYS A 7 -7.71 -7.45 -33.05
CA CYS A 7 -8.30 -7.01 -31.77
C CYS A 7 -7.94 -7.97 -30.62
N ILE A 8 -7.93 -9.27 -30.86
CA ILE A 8 -7.54 -10.26 -29.85
C ILE A 8 -6.06 -10.09 -29.46
N LEU A 9 -5.16 -9.93 -30.44
CA LEU A 9 -3.74 -9.72 -30.18
C LEU A 9 -3.48 -8.45 -29.37
N VAL A 10 -4.12 -7.34 -29.75
CA VAL A 10 -4.01 -6.06 -29.00
C VAL A 10 -4.50 -6.24 -27.56
N SER A 11 -5.65 -6.90 -27.36
CA SER A 11 -6.20 -7.15 -26.02
C SER A 11 -5.27 -8.02 -25.17
N CYS A 12 -4.68 -9.08 -25.76
CA CYS A 12 -3.71 -9.92 -25.06
C CYS A 12 -2.44 -9.14 -24.68
N CYS A 13 -1.94 -8.28 -25.58
CA CYS A 13 -0.77 -7.44 -25.31
C CYS A 13 -1.04 -6.44 -24.19
N LEU A 14 -2.19 -5.77 -24.19
CA LEU A 14 -2.57 -4.82 -23.14
C LEU A 14 -2.75 -5.51 -21.78
N PHE A 15 -3.39 -6.69 -21.78
CA PHE A 15 -3.54 -7.47 -20.56
C PHE A 15 -2.20 -7.95 -20.01
N GLY A 16 -1.32 -8.50 -20.87
CA GLY A 16 0.01 -8.93 -20.50
C GLY A 16 0.88 -7.79 -19.96
N TYR A 17 0.81 -6.60 -20.59
CA TYR A 17 1.51 -5.41 -20.13
C TYR A 17 1.01 -4.94 -18.76
N SER A 18 -0.31 -4.93 -18.53
CA SER A 18 -0.90 -4.58 -17.24
C SER A 18 -0.45 -5.52 -16.11
N GLN A 19 -0.43 -6.84 -16.36
CA GLN A 19 0.05 -7.83 -15.39
C GLN A 19 1.54 -7.67 -15.09
N TYR A 20 2.36 -7.44 -16.13
CA TYR A 20 3.79 -7.20 -15.98
C TYR A 20 4.08 -5.95 -15.14
N ARG A 21 3.36 -4.85 -15.40
CA ARG A 21 3.49 -3.61 -14.63
C ARG A 21 3.16 -3.81 -13.15
N GLN A 22 2.03 -4.46 -12.83
CA GLN A 22 1.66 -4.79 -11.45
C GLN A 22 2.72 -5.64 -10.76
N TYR A 23 3.24 -6.66 -11.43
CA TYR A 23 4.30 -7.51 -10.88
C TYR A 23 5.57 -6.71 -10.58
N LYS A 24 5.98 -5.81 -11.48
CA LYS A 24 7.15 -4.95 -11.29
C LYS A 24 6.97 -4.00 -10.10
N GLU A 25 5.80 -3.39 -9.95
CA GLU A 25 5.50 -2.49 -8.83
C GLU A 25 5.54 -3.22 -7.48
N ILE A 26 4.95 -4.42 -7.40
CA ILE A 26 4.99 -5.25 -6.18
C ILE A 26 6.44 -5.65 -5.84
N LYS A 27 7.24 -6.01 -6.83
CA LYS A 27 8.64 -6.38 -6.63
C LYS A 27 9.47 -5.17 -6.16
N ASN A 28 9.27 -4.01 -6.75
CA ASN A 28 9.95 -2.78 -6.33
C ASN A 28 9.57 -2.43 -4.87
N MET A 29 8.30 -2.57 -4.50
CA MET A 29 7.82 -2.36 -3.14
C MET A 29 8.51 -3.28 -2.14
N GLN A 30 8.64 -4.56 -2.49
CA GLN A 30 9.33 -5.53 -1.64
C GLN A 30 10.82 -5.20 -1.49
N THR A 31 11.49 -4.79 -2.56
CA THR A 31 12.90 -4.36 -2.50
C THR A 31 13.07 -3.14 -1.59
N LEU A 32 12.20 -2.12 -1.74
CA LEU A 32 12.22 -0.94 -0.87
C LEU A 32 11.97 -1.32 0.60
N TYR A 33 11.05 -2.24 0.86
CA TYR A 33 10.79 -2.73 2.21
C TYR A 33 12.04 -3.41 2.81
N GLU A 34 12.69 -4.34 2.07
CA GLU A 34 13.88 -5.05 2.52
C GLU A 34 15.06 -4.10 2.79
N GLU A 35 15.18 -3.01 2.03
CA GLU A 35 16.19 -1.96 2.25
C GLU A 35 15.84 -1.04 3.42
N THR A 36 14.55 -0.80 3.67
CA THR A 36 14.08 0.14 4.71
C THR A 36 14.11 -0.47 6.10
N ILE A 37 13.69 -1.74 6.24
CA ILE A 37 13.50 -2.36 7.56
C ILE A 37 14.74 -2.33 8.46
N PRO A 38 15.97 -2.62 7.97
CA PRO A 38 17.17 -2.56 8.81
C PRO A 38 17.59 -1.15 9.23
N LEU A 39 17.01 -0.10 8.60
CA LEU A 39 17.31 1.29 8.92
C LEU A 39 16.33 1.86 9.96
N ILE A 40 15.24 1.17 10.25
CA ILE A 40 14.27 1.57 11.28
C ILE A 40 14.86 1.19 12.64
N PRO A 41 15.01 2.14 13.58
CA PRO A 41 15.52 1.83 14.91
C PRO A 41 14.51 1.00 15.71
N ASP A 42 15.03 0.04 16.51
CA ASP A 42 14.20 -0.81 17.40
C ASP A 42 13.49 -0.01 18.49
N ASN A 43 14.00 1.18 18.81
CA ASN A 43 13.47 2.05 19.86
C ASN A 43 13.10 3.43 19.30
N TYR A 44 12.02 4.00 19.84
CA TYR A 44 11.59 5.35 19.49
C TYR A 44 12.69 6.38 19.76
N ILE A 45 13.10 7.13 18.71
CA ILE A 45 14.08 8.22 18.79
C ILE A 45 13.37 9.51 18.38
N SER A 46 13.01 10.32 19.36
CA SER A 46 12.27 11.59 19.14
C SER A 46 13.02 12.65 18.33
N SER A 47 14.32 12.47 18.12
CA SER A 47 15.19 13.42 17.40
C SER A 47 15.41 13.08 15.93
N GLN A 48 15.00 11.92 15.45
CA GLN A 48 15.08 11.59 14.02
C GLN A 48 13.93 12.26 13.27
N GLY A 49 14.27 12.93 12.15
CA GLY A 49 13.28 13.44 11.22
C GLY A 49 12.34 12.32 10.76
N GLY A 50 11.10 12.66 10.47
CA GLY A 50 10.03 11.70 10.22
C GLY A 50 10.11 10.93 8.90
N TYR A 51 11.28 10.89 8.20
CA TYR A 51 11.44 10.18 6.93
C TYR A 51 12.87 9.71 6.68
N LEU A 52 13.01 8.67 5.85
CA LEU A 52 14.26 8.21 5.26
C LEU A 52 14.26 8.52 3.77
N ASP A 53 15.38 9.02 3.23
CA ASP A 53 15.57 9.16 1.78
C ASP A 53 16.29 7.91 1.26
N LEU A 54 15.57 7.09 0.52
CA LEU A 54 16.07 5.88 -0.13
C LEU A 54 15.77 5.94 -1.62
N GLN A 55 16.81 5.95 -2.43
CA GLN A 55 16.69 5.93 -3.90
C GLN A 55 15.84 7.08 -4.46
N GLY A 56 15.77 8.23 -3.76
CA GLY A 56 14.94 9.37 -4.13
C GLY A 56 13.49 9.29 -3.66
N HIS A 57 13.14 8.29 -2.84
CA HIS A 57 11.84 8.17 -2.18
C HIS A 57 11.94 8.59 -0.71
N TYR A 58 11.06 9.47 -0.26
CA TYR A 58 10.94 9.84 1.14
C TYR A 58 10.01 8.86 1.84
N ILE A 59 10.59 8.01 2.69
CA ILE A 59 9.88 6.93 3.38
C ILE A 59 9.59 7.35 4.82
N GLU A 60 8.34 7.25 5.24
CA GLU A 60 7.85 7.61 6.56
C GLU A 60 7.67 6.40 7.47
N ALA A 61 7.28 5.26 6.91
CA ALA A 61 7.01 4.05 7.66
C ALA A 61 7.05 2.80 6.76
N VAL A 62 7.09 1.63 7.38
CA VAL A 62 6.75 0.36 6.74
C VAL A 62 5.52 -0.23 7.38
N LEU A 63 4.73 -0.94 6.61
CA LEU A 63 3.48 -1.56 7.01
C LEU A 63 3.54 -3.05 6.71
N GLU A 64 3.19 -3.86 7.71
CA GLU A 64 3.20 -5.31 7.64
C GLU A 64 1.82 -5.87 7.99
N VAL A 65 1.34 -6.81 7.19
CA VAL A 65 0.15 -7.61 7.51
C VAL A 65 0.28 -9.00 6.91
N GLY A 66 0.51 -9.98 7.75
CA GLY A 66 0.81 -11.34 7.31
C GLY A 66 2.08 -11.40 6.44
N SER A 67 1.95 -11.83 5.20
CA SER A 67 3.03 -11.88 4.20
C SER A 67 3.09 -10.63 3.30
N ILE A 68 2.25 -9.64 3.56
CA ILE A 68 2.19 -8.41 2.79
C ILE A 68 3.02 -7.36 3.49
N HIS A 69 3.94 -6.74 2.75
CA HIS A 69 4.83 -5.70 3.22
C HIS A 69 4.74 -4.50 2.28
N TRP A 70 4.41 -3.32 2.82
CA TRP A 70 4.35 -2.08 2.07
C TRP A 70 5.22 -1.03 2.72
N VAL A 71 5.75 -0.15 1.88
CA VAL A 71 6.47 1.05 2.31
C VAL A 71 5.53 2.23 2.18
N ILE A 72 5.45 3.07 3.21
CA ILE A 72 4.67 4.31 3.22
C ILE A 72 5.61 5.46 2.93
N GLY A 73 5.35 6.20 1.87
CA GLY A 73 6.16 7.33 1.44
C GLY A 73 5.30 8.55 1.11
N ASP A 74 5.94 9.58 0.56
CA ASP A 74 5.30 10.84 0.20
C ASP A 74 4.79 10.88 -1.26
N GLU A 75 5.12 9.88 -2.07
CA GLU A 75 4.74 9.81 -3.47
C GLU A 75 3.39 9.11 -3.69
N GLU A 76 2.60 9.58 -4.66
CA GLU A 76 1.32 8.95 -5.02
C GLU A 76 1.47 7.53 -5.61
N THR A 77 2.67 7.15 -6.03
CA THR A 77 3.01 5.80 -6.52
C THR A 77 3.18 4.79 -5.39
N LEU A 78 3.41 5.27 -4.17
CA LEU A 78 3.53 4.48 -2.94
C LEU A 78 2.26 4.64 -2.09
N PRO A 79 1.99 3.69 -1.18
CA PRO A 79 1.13 3.95 -0.05
C PRO A 79 1.56 5.24 0.66
N HIS A 80 0.64 6.15 0.92
CA HIS A 80 0.96 7.44 1.53
C HIS A 80 -0.12 7.89 2.52
N TYR A 81 0.27 8.73 3.48
CA TYR A 81 -0.69 9.31 4.42
C TYR A 81 -1.49 10.44 3.78
N LYS A 82 -2.81 10.41 4.00
CA LYS A 82 -3.71 11.53 3.71
C LYS A 82 -4.61 11.76 4.93
N ASN A 83 -4.28 12.78 5.70
CA ASN A 83 -4.86 12.99 7.03
C ASN A 83 -4.54 11.79 7.95
N LYS A 84 -5.58 11.11 8.48
CA LYS A 84 -5.45 9.90 9.32
C LYS A 84 -5.52 8.61 8.53
N ASN A 85 -5.70 8.68 7.22
CA ASN A 85 -5.91 7.54 6.35
C ASN A 85 -4.63 7.20 5.60
N ILE A 86 -4.51 5.95 5.18
CA ILE A 86 -3.45 5.49 4.28
C ILE A 86 -4.09 5.23 2.92
N ILE A 87 -3.63 5.94 1.92
CA ILE A 87 -4.07 5.75 0.53
C ILE A 87 -3.13 4.76 -0.13
N ILE A 88 -3.70 3.70 -0.66
CA ILE A 88 -2.99 2.60 -1.32
C ILE A 88 -3.17 2.75 -2.83
N PRO A 89 -2.10 2.68 -3.64
CA PRO A 89 -2.20 2.69 -5.09
C PRO A 89 -3.06 1.54 -5.64
N GLU A 90 -3.75 1.79 -6.76
CA GLU A 90 -4.64 0.80 -7.40
C GLU A 90 -3.91 -0.49 -7.80
N SER A 91 -2.62 -0.43 -8.11
CA SER A 91 -1.77 -1.58 -8.42
C SER A 91 -1.72 -2.62 -7.31
N LEU A 92 -1.91 -2.21 -6.06
CA LEU A 92 -1.92 -3.08 -4.87
C LEU A 92 -3.32 -3.57 -4.48
N LEU A 93 -4.37 -3.25 -5.25
CA LEU A 93 -5.77 -3.57 -4.93
C LEU A 93 -5.99 -5.05 -4.60
N LYS A 94 -5.36 -5.97 -5.35
CA LYS A 94 -5.49 -7.41 -5.11
C LYS A 94 -4.94 -7.82 -3.75
N GLN A 95 -3.83 -7.20 -3.31
CA GLN A 95 -3.26 -7.45 -1.98
C GLN A 95 -4.18 -6.91 -0.89
N VAL A 96 -4.72 -5.69 -1.07
CA VAL A 96 -5.69 -5.10 -0.13
C VAL A 96 -6.94 -5.97 0.00
N GLN A 97 -7.46 -6.50 -1.12
CA GLN A 97 -8.63 -7.39 -1.14
C GLN A 97 -8.38 -8.77 -0.51
N SER A 98 -7.12 -9.19 -0.37
CA SER A 98 -6.77 -10.44 0.31
C SER A 98 -6.78 -10.35 1.82
N LEU A 99 -6.81 -9.13 2.39
CA LEU A 99 -6.88 -8.90 3.83
C LEU A 99 -8.22 -9.36 4.40
N LYS A 100 -8.17 -9.92 5.59
CA LYS A 100 -9.34 -10.49 6.27
C LYS A 100 -9.63 -9.73 7.56
N ASN A 101 -10.88 -9.81 7.99
CA ASN A 101 -11.26 -9.30 9.31
C ASN A 101 -10.40 -9.96 10.40
N ARG A 102 -9.92 -9.15 11.34
CA ARG A 102 -9.05 -9.50 12.46
C ARG A 102 -7.59 -9.73 12.11
N ASP A 103 -7.16 -9.60 10.86
CA ASP A 103 -5.72 -9.53 10.56
C ASP A 103 -5.08 -8.40 11.38
N ILE A 104 -3.86 -8.63 11.84
CA ILE A 104 -3.10 -7.61 12.55
C ILE A 104 -2.18 -6.91 11.56
N LEU A 105 -2.37 -5.61 11.46
CA LEU A 105 -1.56 -4.71 10.67
C LEU A 105 -0.62 -3.95 11.60
N THR A 106 0.67 -4.03 11.35
CA THR A 106 1.70 -3.33 12.12
C THR A 106 2.33 -2.26 11.27
N ILE A 107 2.45 -1.06 11.81
CA ILE A 107 3.15 0.07 11.18
C ILE A 107 4.39 0.36 12.01
N HIS A 108 5.55 0.30 11.37
CA HIS A 108 6.83 0.69 11.94
C HIS A 108 7.24 2.03 11.34
N ALA A 109 7.09 3.11 12.09
CA ALA A 109 7.50 4.43 11.67
C ALA A 109 9.03 4.55 11.69
N VAL A 110 9.58 5.39 10.81
CA VAL A 110 11.02 5.69 10.76
C VAL A 110 11.53 6.26 12.09
N SER A 111 10.66 6.91 12.87
CA SER A 111 10.98 7.37 14.23
C SER A 111 11.19 6.23 15.25
N GLY A 112 10.97 4.97 14.88
CA GLY A 112 11.01 3.81 15.77
C GLY A 112 9.67 3.52 16.50
N GLU A 113 8.62 4.35 16.27
CA GLU A 113 7.30 4.07 16.82
C GLU A 113 6.67 2.87 16.09
N THR A 114 6.13 1.94 16.86
CA THR A 114 5.38 0.79 16.32
C THR A 114 3.92 0.87 16.76
N ILE A 115 3.02 0.87 15.81
CA ILE A 115 1.58 0.93 16.05
C ILE A 115 0.92 -0.31 15.44
N LYS A 116 0.04 -0.95 16.20
CA LYS A 116 -0.72 -2.11 15.76
C LYS A 116 -2.19 -1.79 15.61
N TYR A 117 -2.77 -2.29 14.54
CA TYR A 117 -4.19 -2.18 14.24
C TYR A 117 -4.79 -3.54 13.92
N GLN A 118 -6.04 -3.72 14.27
CA GLN A 118 -6.85 -4.82 13.80
C GLN A 118 -7.63 -4.37 12.56
N VAL A 119 -7.63 -5.22 11.54
CA VAL A 119 -8.32 -4.99 10.26
C VAL A 119 -9.81 -5.29 10.39
N GLU A 120 -10.66 -4.38 9.90
CA GLU A 120 -12.08 -4.56 9.67
C GLU A 120 -12.41 -4.22 8.22
N VAL A 121 -12.71 -5.25 7.43
CA VAL A 121 -13.01 -5.07 6.00
C VAL A 121 -14.40 -4.47 5.82
N ILE A 122 -14.48 -3.31 5.21
CA ILE A 122 -15.74 -2.60 4.89
C ILE A 122 -16.16 -2.91 3.45
N GLY A 123 -15.19 -2.98 2.53
CA GLY A 123 -15.45 -3.22 1.10
C GLY A 123 -15.53 -1.92 0.30
N LYS A 124 -16.39 -1.90 -0.73
CA LYS A 124 -16.47 -0.77 -1.66
C LYS A 124 -17.18 0.43 -1.03
N VAL A 125 -16.56 1.61 -1.13
CA VAL A 125 -17.11 2.88 -0.67
C VAL A 125 -16.89 3.97 -1.74
N ASP A 126 -17.75 4.98 -1.76
CA ASP A 126 -17.66 6.07 -2.74
C ASP A 126 -16.91 7.29 -2.20
N GLN A 127 -16.72 7.39 -0.88
CA GLN A 127 -16.08 8.53 -0.24
C GLN A 127 -15.15 8.09 0.89
N LEU A 128 -14.12 8.93 1.13
CA LEU A 128 -13.19 8.76 2.26
C LEU A 128 -13.87 9.22 3.57
N SER A 129 -13.85 8.36 4.58
CA SER A 129 -14.30 8.74 5.93
C SER A 129 -13.23 9.58 6.63
N LYS A 130 -13.66 10.51 7.50
CA LYS A 130 -12.79 11.34 8.33
C LYS A 130 -12.77 10.91 9.80
N SER A 131 -13.62 9.95 10.18
CA SER A 131 -13.87 9.63 11.58
C SER A 131 -12.90 8.63 12.20
N MET A 132 -12.41 7.66 11.40
CA MET A 132 -11.52 6.59 11.87
C MET A 132 -10.34 6.43 10.92
N PRO A 133 -9.16 6.00 11.42
CA PRO A 133 -8.06 5.61 10.55
C PRO A 133 -8.50 4.45 9.66
N ALA A 134 -8.19 4.54 8.36
CA ALA A 134 -8.54 3.49 7.40
C ALA A 134 -7.52 3.41 6.26
N LEU A 135 -7.44 2.22 5.65
CA LEU A 135 -6.80 2.03 4.36
C LEU A 135 -7.85 2.25 3.25
N TYR A 136 -7.48 3.03 2.27
CA TYR A 136 -8.29 3.24 1.07
C TYR A 136 -7.48 2.89 -0.15
N CYS A 137 -7.92 1.91 -0.92
CA CYS A 137 -7.33 1.58 -2.21
C CYS A 137 -8.27 2.01 -3.33
N LYS A 138 -7.76 2.78 -4.30
CA LYS A 138 -8.53 3.22 -5.45
C LYS A 138 -8.99 2.01 -6.27
N ASN A 139 -10.26 2.01 -6.67
CA ASN A 139 -10.89 0.96 -7.48
C ASN A 139 -11.81 1.63 -8.53
N GLY A 140 -11.23 2.08 -9.63
CA GLY A 140 -11.94 2.86 -10.64
C GLY A 140 -12.43 4.19 -10.09
N SER A 141 -13.76 4.40 -10.07
CA SER A 141 -14.42 5.61 -9.55
C SER A 141 -14.72 5.57 -8.05
N SER A 142 -14.42 4.47 -7.38
CA SER A 142 -14.69 4.24 -5.94
C SER A 142 -13.43 3.82 -5.21
N TYR A 143 -13.55 3.50 -3.92
CA TYR A 143 -12.45 3.00 -3.08
C TYR A 143 -12.82 1.68 -2.44
N TYR A 144 -11.83 0.80 -2.27
CA TYR A 144 -11.93 -0.33 -1.34
C TYR A 144 -11.42 0.13 0.01
N CYS A 145 -12.25 -0.01 1.04
CA CYS A 145 -12.01 0.54 2.37
C CYS A 145 -11.82 -0.58 3.40
N ILE A 146 -10.82 -0.39 4.26
CA ILE A 146 -10.54 -1.23 5.42
C ILE A 146 -10.33 -0.31 6.62
N ASN A 147 -11.18 -0.42 7.62
CA ASN A 147 -11.02 0.30 8.88
C ASN A 147 -9.86 -0.29 9.69
N LEU A 148 -9.16 0.59 10.41
CA LEU A 148 -8.06 0.26 11.29
C LEU A 148 -8.46 0.55 12.75
N ILE A 149 -8.62 -0.51 13.53
CA ILE A 149 -8.95 -0.43 14.95
C ILE A 149 -7.66 -0.60 15.74
N LYS A 150 -7.24 0.44 16.46
CA LYS A 150 -6.00 0.39 17.26
C LYS A 150 -6.10 -0.67 18.35
N VAL A 151 -5.08 -1.52 18.45
CA VAL A 151 -5.01 -2.63 19.42
C VAL A 151 -4.00 -2.31 20.51
#